data_c3c23482bbb4d253e6a2e02a81f09177
#
_entry.id   c3c23482bbb4d253e6a2e02a81f09177
#
_cell.length_a   1.000
_cell.length_b   1.000
_cell.length_c   1.000
_cell.angle_alpha   90.00
_cell.angle_beta   90.00
_cell.angle_gamma   90.00
#
_symmetry.space_group_name_H-M   'P 1'
#
loop_
_entity.id
_entity.type
_entity.pdbx_description
1 polymer ?
#
loop_
_entity_poly.entity_id
_entity_poly.type
_entity_poly.pdbx_seq_one_letter_code
_entity_poly.pdbx_strand_id
1 'polypeptide(L)'
;IALFCNVEKDAVIESIDAKTIYEVPLLMQKENLDKVVLRKLKLEDDTDVKLDKWNDFLHKLKNPKQEINIGLVGKYIKLKDSYKSINEAFIHSATEKNCKVNIKWINAEELEQKNIKDQLQNLNGVLVAPGFGDRGVEGKINAIQFVRENNIPFLGICLGMQCAVIEYARNVLNMTDANSTEIDSKTKSPVINIMENQHNIENKGGTMRLGSYKCTLDKNSNSYNAYQNTKIQERHRHRYE
;
A
#
# COMPACT_ATOMS: atom_id res chain seq x y z
N ILE A 1 -19.77 -22.90 -27.74
CA ILE A 1 -20.15 -21.93 -26.70
C ILE A 1 -21.21 -20.98 -27.24
N ALA A 2 -20.98 -20.26 -28.37
CA ALA A 2 -21.91 -19.27 -28.91
C ALA A 2 -23.34 -19.81 -29.11
N LEU A 3 -23.47 -20.99 -29.71
CA LEU A 3 -24.76 -21.65 -29.90
C LEU A 3 -25.49 -21.94 -28.60
N PHE A 4 -24.78 -22.49 -27.59
CA PHE A 4 -25.40 -22.87 -26.31
C PHE A 4 -25.74 -21.64 -25.44
N CYS A 5 -24.95 -20.56 -25.52
CA CYS A 5 -25.19 -19.33 -24.80
C CYS A 5 -26.12 -18.34 -25.52
N ASN A 6 -26.58 -18.70 -26.76
CA ASN A 6 -27.39 -17.85 -27.63
C ASN A 6 -26.77 -16.44 -27.82
N VAL A 7 -25.48 -16.41 -28.10
CA VAL A 7 -24.73 -15.18 -28.38
C VAL A 7 -24.08 -15.28 -29.76
N GLU A 8 -23.71 -14.15 -30.33
CA GLU A 8 -22.96 -14.11 -31.60
C GLU A 8 -21.56 -14.72 -31.40
N LYS A 9 -21.00 -15.32 -32.42
CA LYS A 9 -19.69 -16.00 -32.34
C LYS A 9 -18.57 -15.07 -31.91
N ASP A 10 -18.59 -13.82 -32.37
CA ASP A 10 -17.60 -12.78 -32.02
C ASP A 10 -17.78 -12.20 -30.61
N ALA A 11 -18.90 -12.50 -29.92
CA ALA A 11 -19.12 -12.17 -28.51
C ALA A 11 -18.57 -13.25 -27.57
N VAL A 12 -17.98 -14.32 -28.10
CA VAL A 12 -17.23 -15.31 -27.31
C VAL A 12 -15.77 -14.91 -27.31
N ILE A 13 -15.35 -14.31 -26.20
CA ILE A 13 -14.00 -13.78 -25.99
C ILE A 13 -13.15 -14.86 -25.32
N GLU A 14 -12.00 -15.15 -25.89
CA GLU A 14 -11.05 -16.08 -25.30
C GLU A 14 -10.22 -15.40 -24.20
N SER A 15 -10.18 -15.99 -23.01
CA SER A 15 -9.35 -15.53 -21.89
C SER A 15 -8.30 -16.57 -21.57
N ILE A 16 -7.13 -16.39 -22.14
CA ILE A 16 -5.96 -17.26 -21.92
C ILE A 16 -5.17 -16.83 -20.69
N ASP A 17 -4.35 -17.73 -20.14
CA ASP A 17 -3.45 -17.42 -19.03
C ASP A 17 -2.42 -16.37 -19.44
N ALA A 18 -2.28 -15.35 -18.60
CA ALA A 18 -1.31 -14.28 -18.76
C ALA A 18 -0.19 -14.40 -17.71
N LYS A 19 1.04 -14.00 -18.08
CA LYS A 19 2.16 -13.98 -17.14
C LYS A 19 1.98 -12.95 -16.04
N THR A 20 1.24 -11.89 -16.32
CA THR A 20 0.88 -10.85 -15.38
C THR A 20 -0.50 -10.30 -15.71
N ILE A 21 -1.25 -9.88 -14.67
CA ILE A 21 -2.57 -9.26 -14.86
C ILE A 21 -2.51 -8.01 -15.76
N TYR A 22 -1.36 -7.37 -15.84
CA TYR A 22 -1.15 -6.18 -16.67
C TYR A 22 -1.11 -6.47 -18.18
N GLU A 23 -0.98 -7.74 -18.58
CA GLU A 23 -1.12 -8.16 -20.00
C GLU A 23 -2.58 -8.32 -20.42
N VAL A 24 -3.49 -8.55 -19.46
CA VAL A 24 -4.90 -8.85 -19.74
C VAL A 24 -5.58 -7.79 -20.62
N PRO A 25 -5.42 -6.47 -20.40
CA PRO A 25 -6.03 -5.46 -21.28
C PRO A 25 -5.64 -5.60 -22.75
N LEU A 26 -4.37 -5.95 -23.04
CA LEU A 26 -3.90 -6.15 -24.41
C LEU A 26 -4.47 -7.43 -25.02
N LEU A 27 -4.58 -8.50 -24.24
CA LEU A 27 -5.19 -9.75 -24.70
C LEU A 27 -6.68 -9.55 -25.01
N MET A 28 -7.41 -8.83 -24.17
CA MET A 28 -8.81 -8.51 -24.39
C MET A 28 -9.01 -7.58 -25.60
N GLN A 29 -8.14 -6.61 -25.80
CA GLN A 29 -8.17 -5.76 -27.00
C GLN A 29 -7.94 -6.58 -28.28
N LYS A 30 -6.98 -7.51 -28.25
CA LYS A 30 -6.71 -8.41 -29.39
C LYS A 30 -7.93 -9.23 -29.77
N GLU A 31 -8.74 -9.63 -28.80
CA GLU A 31 -10.01 -10.32 -28.99
C GLU A 31 -11.18 -9.38 -29.35
N ASN A 32 -10.94 -8.08 -29.50
CA ASN A 32 -11.95 -7.03 -29.75
C ASN A 32 -13.06 -6.94 -28.69
N LEU A 33 -12.77 -7.28 -27.43
CA LEU A 33 -13.75 -7.22 -26.35
C LEU A 33 -14.38 -5.83 -26.22
N ASP A 34 -13.58 -4.77 -26.31
CA ASP A 34 -14.00 -3.37 -26.30
C ASP A 34 -15.03 -3.06 -27.38
N LYS A 35 -14.75 -3.44 -28.62
CA LYS A 35 -15.67 -3.24 -29.77
C LYS A 35 -16.97 -4.02 -29.62
N VAL A 36 -16.89 -5.26 -29.16
CA VAL A 36 -18.09 -6.10 -28.90
C VAL A 36 -18.94 -5.47 -27.79
N VAL A 37 -18.34 -5.00 -26.71
CA VAL A 37 -19.07 -4.36 -25.60
C VAL A 37 -19.74 -3.07 -26.06
N LEU A 38 -19.04 -2.19 -26.76
CA LEU A 38 -19.61 -0.93 -27.28
C LEU A 38 -20.79 -1.19 -28.21
N ARG A 39 -20.66 -2.13 -29.16
CA ARG A 39 -21.74 -2.53 -30.05
C ARG A 39 -22.96 -3.06 -29.26
N LYS A 40 -22.74 -3.94 -28.26
CA LYS A 40 -23.83 -4.48 -27.43
C LYS A 40 -24.53 -3.42 -26.58
N LEU A 41 -23.79 -2.43 -26.14
CA LEU A 41 -24.34 -1.28 -25.39
C LEU A 41 -24.94 -0.20 -26.30
N LYS A 42 -24.86 -0.37 -27.64
CA LYS A 42 -25.28 0.64 -28.64
C LYS A 42 -24.59 1.99 -28.43
N LEU A 43 -23.33 1.96 -28.04
CA LEU A 43 -22.46 3.11 -27.95
C LEU A 43 -21.62 3.13 -29.23
N GLU A 44 -21.84 4.15 -30.07
CA GLU A 44 -21.02 4.35 -31.27
C GLU A 44 -19.72 5.02 -30.84
N ASP A 45 -18.62 4.28 -30.94
CA ASP A 45 -17.28 4.82 -30.79
C ASP A 45 -16.34 4.07 -31.76
N ASP A 46 -15.94 4.76 -32.82
CA ASP A 46 -15.01 4.27 -33.82
C ASP A 46 -13.53 4.58 -33.44
N THR A 47 -13.29 5.11 -32.27
CA THR A 47 -11.93 5.45 -31.85
C THR A 47 -11.16 4.20 -31.41
N ASP A 48 -9.98 4.01 -31.98
CA ASP A 48 -9.08 2.97 -31.51
C ASP A 48 -8.55 3.32 -30.12
N VAL A 49 -8.63 2.36 -29.21
CA VAL A 49 -8.09 2.49 -27.87
C VAL A 49 -6.57 2.65 -27.92
N LYS A 50 -6.06 3.81 -27.46
CA LYS A 50 -4.62 4.07 -27.42
C LYS A 50 -4.01 3.48 -26.16
N LEU A 51 -3.25 2.41 -26.29
CA LEU A 51 -2.57 1.72 -25.19
C LEU A 51 -1.05 1.97 -25.16
N ASP A 52 -0.56 3.06 -25.79
CA ASP A 52 0.87 3.34 -25.86
C ASP A 52 1.53 3.43 -24.48
N LYS A 53 0.91 4.18 -23.53
CA LYS A 53 1.39 4.29 -22.16
C LYS A 53 1.35 2.96 -21.40
N TRP A 54 0.36 2.14 -21.71
CA TRP A 54 0.22 0.81 -21.12
C TRP A 54 1.29 -0.15 -21.64
N ASN A 55 1.59 -0.08 -22.92
CA ASN A 55 2.67 -0.83 -23.56
C ASN A 55 4.05 -0.42 -23.00
N ASP A 56 4.30 0.88 -22.81
CA ASP A 56 5.52 1.38 -22.17
C ASP A 56 5.66 0.85 -20.72
N PHE A 57 4.57 0.91 -19.95
CA PHE A 57 4.53 0.33 -18.60
C PHE A 57 4.88 -1.17 -18.63
N LEU A 58 4.26 -1.96 -19.51
CA LEU A 58 4.54 -3.39 -19.65
C LEU A 58 5.97 -3.67 -20.08
N HIS A 59 6.52 -2.85 -20.98
CA HIS A 59 7.90 -2.97 -21.40
C HIS A 59 8.87 -2.76 -20.22
N LYS A 60 8.68 -1.71 -19.43
CA LYS A 60 9.45 -1.42 -18.22
C LYS A 60 9.32 -2.52 -17.16
N LEU A 61 8.08 -3.01 -16.93
CA LEU A 61 7.80 -4.08 -15.98
C LEU A 61 8.54 -5.38 -16.33
N LYS A 62 8.61 -5.72 -17.62
CA LYS A 62 9.27 -6.93 -18.11
C LYS A 62 10.80 -6.81 -18.20
N ASN A 63 11.32 -5.59 -18.30
CA ASN A 63 12.73 -5.31 -18.50
C ASN A 63 13.30 -4.35 -17.46
N PRO A 64 13.25 -4.69 -16.16
CA PRO A 64 13.79 -3.85 -15.09
C PRO A 64 15.31 -3.73 -15.24
N LYS A 65 15.84 -2.53 -14.99
CA LYS A 65 17.30 -2.27 -15.09
C LYS A 65 18.07 -2.62 -13.81
N GLN A 66 17.35 -2.71 -12.67
CA GLN A 66 17.93 -3.01 -11.37
C GLN A 66 16.90 -3.68 -10.46
N GLU A 67 17.38 -4.32 -9.40
CA GLU A 67 16.53 -4.90 -8.36
C GLU A 67 16.78 -4.21 -7.02
N ILE A 68 15.73 -4.02 -6.24
CA ILE A 68 15.79 -3.49 -4.88
C ILE A 68 15.07 -4.41 -3.91
N ASN A 69 15.59 -4.51 -2.69
CA ASN A 69 15.04 -5.35 -1.64
C ASN A 69 14.32 -4.47 -0.60
N ILE A 70 13.02 -4.64 -0.45
CA ILE A 70 12.19 -3.91 0.50
C ILE A 70 11.68 -4.87 1.58
N GLY A 71 11.91 -4.52 2.85
CA GLY A 71 11.29 -5.22 3.96
C GLY A 71 9.85 -4.74 4.17
N LEU A 72 8.90 -5.66 4.16
CA LEU A 72 7.52 -5.37 4.56
C LEU A 72 7.28 -5.98 5.94
N VAL A 73 7.25 -5.14 6.95
CA VAL A 73 7.01 -5.54 8.35
C VAL A 73 5.52 -5.50 8.64
N GLY A 74 4.93 -6.66 8.92
CA GLY A 74 3.50 -6.77 9.17
C GLY A 74 3.14 -8.00 10.00
N LYS A 75 1.88 -8.11 10.42
CA LYS A 75 1.39 -9.24 11.20
C LYS A 75 0.63 -10.30 10.40
N TYR A 76 0.24 -9.98 9.18
CA TYR A 76 -0.51 -10.88 8.29
C TYR A 76 0.32 -11.42 7.13
N ILE A 77 1.63 -11.60 7.32
CA ILE A 77 2.57 -11.96 6.24
C ILE A 77 2.31 -13.36 5.66
N LYS A 78 1.68 -14.25 6.43
CA LYS A 78 1.29 -15.59 5.95
C LYS A 78 0.13 -15.51 4.95
N LEU A 79 -0.70 -14.47 5.02
CA LEU A 79 -1.80 -14.19 4.10
C LEU A 79 -1.44 -12.98 3.23
N LYS A 80 -0.65 -13.22 2.19
CA LYS A 80 -0.09 -12.16 1.32
C LYS A 80 -1.15 -11.25 0.70
N ASP A 81 -2.35 -11.75 0.47
CA ASP A 81 -3.47 -10.99 -0.07
C ASP A 81 -3.93 -9.84 0.85
N SER A 82 -3.65 -9.94 2.16
CA SER A 82 -3.89 -8.83 3.10
C SER A 82 -3.14 -7.56 2.74
N TYR A 83 -2.03 -7.69 2.00
CA TYR A 83 -1.19 -6.59 1.56
C TYR A 83 -1.16 -6.43 0.04
N LYS A 84 -2.17 -6.98 -0.67
CA LYS A 84 -2.22 -6.97 -2.14
C LYS A 84 -2.06 -5.56 -2.71
N SER A 85 -2.79 -4.57 -2.18
CA SER A 85 -2.70 -3.18 -2.65
C SER A 85 -1.31 -2.57 -2.47
N ILE A 86 -0.61 -2.92 -1.38
CA ILE A 86 0.76 -2.46 -1.14
C ILE A 86 1.71 -3.11 -2.14
N ASN A 87 1.55 -4.41 -2.39
CA ASN A 87 2.34 -5.13 -3.38
C ASN A 87 2.17 -4.51 -4.79
N GLU A 88 0.93 -4.26 -5.20
CA GLU A 88 0.67 -3.62 -6.50
C GLU A 88 1.22 -2.19 -6.56
N ALA A 89 1.14 -1.42 -5.48
CA ALA A 89 1.74 -0.09 -5.40
C ALA A 89 3.27 -0.14 -5.57
N PHE A 90 3.94 -1.16 -5.02
CA PHE A 90 5.36 -1.39 -5.25
C PHE A 90 5.66 -1.73 -6.72
N ILE A 91 4.84 -2.58 -7.36
CA ILE A 91 5.00 -2.90 -8.77
C ILE A 91 4.87 -1.64 -9.62
N HIS A 92 3.87 -0.80 -9.38
CA HIS A 92 3.68 0.45 -10.13
C HIS A 92 4.85 1.42 -9.96
N SER A 93 5.25 1.68 -8.72
CA SER A 93 6.36 2.62 -8.44
C SER A 93 7.71 2.10 -8.94
N ALA A 94 7.96 0.81 -8.81
CA ALA A 94 9.17 0.16 -9.31
C ALA A 94 9.25 0.23 -10.83
N THR A 95 8.15 -0.06 -11.52
CA THR A 95 8.07 0.01 -12.99
C THR A 95 8.37 1.41 -13.48
N GLU A 96 7.81 2.44 -12.84
CA GLU A 96 8.10 3.84 -13.19
C GLU A 96 9.59 4.19 -13.01
N LYS A 97 10.25 3.60 -12.03
CA LYS A 97 11.68 3.77 -11.75
C LYS A 97 12.57 2.77 -12.50
N ASN A 98 12.04 1.99 -13.43
CA ASN A 98 12.74 0.93 -14.15
C ASN A 98 13.46 -0.07 -13.23
N CYS A 99 12.87 -0.38 -12.09
CA CYS A 99 13.40 -1.38 -11.17
C CYS A 99 12.37 -2.46 -10.84
N LYS A 100 12.83 -3.58 -10.30
CA LYS A 100 12.01 -4.64 -9.72
C LYS A 100 12.16 -4.60 -8.21
N VAL A 101 11.03 -4.65 -7.50
CA VAL A 101 11.02 -4.78 -6.04
C VAL A 101 10.93 -6.26 -5.66
N ASN A 102 11.88 -6.69 -4.85
CA ASN A 102 11.81 -7.97 -4.14
C ASN A 102 11.36 -7.70 -2.70
N ILE A 103 10.18 -8.22 -2.33
CA ILE A 103 9.63 -8.02 -1.00
C ILE A 103 10.08 -9.12 -0.05
N LYS A 104 10.82 -8.73 0.99
CA LYS A 104 11.09 -9.58 2.15
C LYS A 104 9.96 -9.41 3.15
N TRP A 105 9.15 -10.45 3.31
CA TRP A 105 8.03 -10.49 4.24
C TRP A 105 8.54 -10.77 5.65
N ILE A 106 8.31 -9.85 6.59
CA ILE A 106 8.86 -9.89 7.94
C ILE A 106 7.71 -9.86 8.95
N ASN A 107 7.64 -10.90 9.80
CA ASN A 107 6.66 -10.94 10.87
C ASN A 107 7.02 -9.97 11.98
N ALA A 108 6.15 -9.01 12.26
CA ALA A 108 6.37 -8.03 13.32
C ALA A 108 6.56 -8.67 14.71
N GLU A 109 5.83 -9.74 15.02
CA GLU A 109 5.94 -10.45 16.30
C GLU A 109 7.33 -11.10 16.50
N GLU A 110 8.00 -11.49 15.42
CA GLU A 110 9.34 -12.06 15.49
C GLU A 110 10.40 -11.01 15.82
N LEU A 111 10.15 -9.74 15.53
CA LEU A 111 11.06 -8.63 15.83
C LEU A 111 10.98 -8.16 17.29
N GLU A 112 10.07 -8.70 18.08
CA GLU A 112 10.03 -8.46 19.53
C GLU A 112 11.11 -9.24 20.30
N GLN A 113 11.51 -10.41 19.76
CA GLN A 113 12.32 -11.40 20.47
C GLN A 113 13.63 -11.79 19.77
N LYS A 114 13.76 -11.50 18.45
CA LYS A 114 14.87 -11.96 17.61
C LYS A 114 15.81 -10.82 17.23
N ASN A 115 16.99 -11.21 16.73
CA ASN A 115 17.97 -10.28 16.20
C ASN A 115 17.42 -9.47 15.01
N ILE A 116 17.02 -8.24 15.28
CA ILE A 116 16.43 -7.31 14.31
C ILE A 116 17.39 -7.04 13.15
N LYS A 117 18.69 -6.94 13.46
CA LYS A 117 19.74 -6.70 12.48
C LYS A 117 19.73 -7.75 11.38
N ASP A 118 19.62 -9.04 11.69
CA ASP A 118 19.64 -10.12 10.70
C ASP A 118 18.41 -10.07 9.77
N GLN A 119 17.30 -9.52 10.26
CA GLN A 119 16.09 -9.39 9.47
C GLN A 119 16.10 -8.15 8.56
N LEU A 120 16.68 -7.04 9.01
CA LEU A 120 16.54 -5.74 8.36
C LEU A 120 17.82 -5.24 7.67
N GLN A 121 19.00 -5.81 7.99
CA GLN A 121 20.23 -5.44 7.30
C GLN A 121 20.16 -5.77 5.81
N ASN A 122 20.87 -5.01 4.99
CA ASN A 122 20.94 -5.18 3.53
C ASN A 122 19.61 -4.94 2.79
N LEU A 123 18.63 -4.28 3.42
CA LEU A 123 17.42 -3.81 2.75
C LEU A 123 17.64 -2.39 2.20
N ASN A 124 17.08 -2.14 1.03
CA ASN A 124 17.11 -0.81 0.40
C ASN A 124 16.03 0.13 0.98
N GLY A 125 15.09 -0.43 1.72
CA GLY A 125 14.04 0.31 2.42
C GLY A 125 13.15 -0.63 3.23
N VAL A 126 12.38 -0.06 4.16
CA VAL A 126 11.43 -0.81 4.99
C VAL A 126 10.07 -0.10 4.98
N LEU A 127 9.03 -0.88 4.71
CA LEU A 127 7.65 -0.46 4.89
C LEU A 127 7.06 -1.15 6.11
N VAL A 128 6.54 -0.37 7.05
CA VAL A 128 5.76 -0.90 8.18
C VAL A 128 4.28 -0.81 7.85
N ALA A 129 3.66 -1.97 7.75
CA ALA A 129 2.33 -2.16 7.20
C ALA A 129 1.22 -1.69 8.16
N PRO A 130 0.02 -1.37 7.62
CA PRO A 130 -1.17 -1.08 8.41
C PRO A 130 -1.61 -2.28 9.26
N GLY A 131 -2.53 -2.05 10.18
CA GLY A 131 -3.13 -3.07 11.03
C GLY A 131 -3.93 -2.45 12.17
N PHE A 132 -4.45 -3.29 13.07
CA PHE A 132 -5.24 -2.91 14.23
C PHE A 132 -4.82 -3.72 15.46
N GLY A 133 -5.02 -3.15 16.66
CA GLY A 133 -4.72 -3.79 17.93
C GLY A 133 -3.22 -3.91 18.20
N ASP A 134 -2.89 -4.49 19.35
CA ASP A 134 -1.59 -4.48 20.01
C ASP A 134 -0.57 -5.50 19.48
N ARG A 135 -1.03 -6.59 18.88
CA ARG A 135 -0.17 -7.69 18.44
C ARG A 135 0.88 -7.23 17.43
N GLY A 136 2.16 -7.45 17.73
CA GLY A 136 3.31 -7.10 16.88
C GLY A 136 3.65 -5.61 16.84
N VAL A 137 3.07 -4.78 17.72
CA VAL A 137 3.34 -3.34 17.77
C VAL A 137 4.76 -3.07 18.23
N GLU A 138 5.23 -3.71 19.29
CA GLU A 138 6.60 -3.51 19.78
C GLU A 138 7.64 -3.93 18.74
N GLY A 139 7.38 -5.02 18.01
CA GLY A 139 8.25 -5.42 16.90
C GLY A 139 8.27 -4.41 15.74
N LYS A 140 7.15 -3.74 15.47
CA LYS A 140 7.11 -2.62 14.51
C LYS A 140 7.93 -1.42 15.02
N ILE A 141 7.78 -1.06 16.29
CA ILE A 141 8.54 0.02 16.93
C ILE A 141 10.04 -0.29 16.88
N ASN A 142 10.44 -1.51 17.22
CA ASN A 142 11.82 -1.96 17.15
C ASN A 142 12.38 -1.90 15.71
N ALA A 143 11.59 -2.31 14.72
CA ALA A 143 11.98 -2.18 13.31
C ALA A 143 12.20 -0.73 12.91
N ILE A 144 11.32 0.17 13.33
CA ILE A 144 11.41 1.60 13.03
C ILE A 144 12.64 2.22 13.70
N GLN A 145 12.91 1.89 14.96
CA GLN A 145 14.14 2.32 15.63
C GLN A 145 15.38 1.89 14.86
N PHE A 146 15.44 0.62 14.46
CA PHE A 146 16.59 0.10 13.71
C PHE A 146 16.80 0.85 12.40
N VAL A 147 15.74 1.07 11.61
CA VAL A 147 15.88 1.74 10.31
C VAL A 147 16.24 3.22 10.46
N ARG A 148 15.71 3.91 11.48
CA ARG A 148 16.07 5.29 11.79
C ARG A 148 17.55 5.40 12.17
N GLU A 149 18.02 4.55 13.07
CA GLU A 149 19.42 4.56 13.55
C GLU A 149 20.43 4.17 12.46
N ASN A 150 20.01 3.36 11.48
CA ASN A 150 20.86 2.92 10.39
C ASN A 150 20.61 3.67 9.05
N ASN A 151 19.82 4.77 9.07
CA ASN A 151 19.51 5.58 7.90
C ASN A 151 18.93 4.77 6.71
N ILE A 152 18.14 3.73 6.99
CA ILE A 152 17.43 2.96 5.98
C ILE A 152 16.14 3.70 5.62
N PRO A 153 15.83 3.92 4.32
CA PRO A 153 14.58 4.53 3.89
C PRO A 153 13.35 3.83 4.49
N PHE A 154 12.43 4.63 5.03
CA PHE A 154 11.27 4.13 5.78
C PHE A 154 9.95 4.73 5.28
N LEU A 155 8.90 3.90 5.26
CA LEU A 155 7.52 4.32 5.06
C LEU A 155 6.60 3.59 6.04
N GLY A 156 5.86 4.34 6.86
CA GLY A 156 4.82 3.80 7.73
C GLY A 156 3.42 4.10 7.19
N ILE A 157 2.58 3.08 7.06
CA ILE A 157 1.20 3.25 6.60
C ILE A 157 0.24 2.99 7.77
N CYS A 158 -0.66 3.95 8.07
CA CYS A 158 -1.68 3.85 9.11
C CYS A 158 -1.03 3.49 10.47
N LEU A 159 -1.27 2.30 11.02
CA LEU A 159 -0.61 1.84 12.26
C LEU A 159 0.93 1.92 12.17
N GLY A 160 1.51 1.71 10.99
CA GLY A 160 2.96 1.84 10.80
C GLY A 160 3.45 3.28 11.02
N MET A 161 2.70 4.27 10.60
CA MET A 161 2.98 5.69 10.87
C MET A 161 2.78 6.00 12.36
N GLN A 162 1.71 5.51 12.98
CA GLN A 162 1.47 5.67 14.42
C GLN A 162 2.60 5.06 15.27
N CYS A 163 3.09 3.87 14.89
CA CYS A 163 4.26 3.27 15.53
C CYS A 163 5.53 4.14 15.39
N ALA A 164 5.69 4.86 14.27
CA ALA A 164 6.82 5.77 14.09
C ALA A 164 6.74 6.99 15.03
N VAL A 165 5.54 7.53 15.23
CA VAL A 165 5.33 8.61 16.22
C VAL A 165 5.66 8.11 17.63
N ILE A 166 5.19 6.91 17.99
CA ILE A 166 5.47 6.31 19.30
C ILE A 166 6.99 6.06 19.48
N GLU A 167 7.64 5.49 18.46
CA GLU A 167 9.08 5.23 18.47
C GLU A 167 9.87 6.52 18.71
N TYR A 168 9.56 7.55 17.93
CA TYR A 168 10.25 8.85 18.04
C TYR A 168 10.03 9.49 19.41
N ALA A 169 8.82 9.46 19.92
CA ALA A 169 8.51 9.97 21.27
C ALA A 169 9.31 9.22 22.34
N ARG A 170 9.36 7.88 22.29
CA ARG A 170 10.07 7.07 23.29
C ARG A 170 11.59 7.24 23.20
N ASN A 171 12.17 7.12 22.02
CA ASN A 171 13.61 6.95 21.86
C ASN A 171 14.36 8.24 21.50
N VAL A 172 13.68 9.27 21.01
CA VAL A 172 14.29 10.55 20.67
C VAL A 172 13.90 11.64 21.67
N LEU A 173 12.63 11.69 22.08
CA LEU A 173 12.13 12.69 23.04
C LEU A 173 12.16 12.20 24.50
N ASN A 174 12.62 10.97 24.77
CA ASN A 174 12.70 10.34 26.09
C ASN A 174 11.35 10.25 26.84
N MET A 175 10.24 10.18 26.12
CA MET A 175 8.90 9.94 26.67
C MET A 175 8.67 8.44 26.77
N THR A 176 9.30 7.77 27.74
CA THR A 176 9.40 6.29 27.81
C THR A 176 8.07 5.56 27.88
N ASP A 177 7.00 6.22 28.34
CA ASP A 177 5.63 5.69 28.43
C ASP A 177 4.74 6.12 27.25
N ALA A 178 5.30 6.80 26.24
CA ALA A 178 4.54 7.23 25.06
C ALA A 178 3.88 6.03 24.34
N ASN A 179 2.58 6.12 24.06
CA ASN A 179 1.82 5.05 23.45
C ASN A 179 0.59 5.59 22.72
N SER A 180 -0.12 4.68 22.04
CA SER A 180 -1.48 4.88 21.56
C SER A 180 -2.50 4.44 22.61
N THR A 181 -3.57 5.19 22.80
CA THR A 181 -4.70 4.79 23.68
C THR A 181 -5.47 3.58 23.12
N GLU A 182 -5.25 3.17 21.88
CA GLU A 182 -5.73 1.89 21.35
C GLU A 182 -5.00 0.70 21.99
N ILE A 183 -3.70 0.87 22.27
CA ILE A 183 -2.80 -0.18 22.74
C ILE A 183 -2.75 -0.19 24.27
N ASP A 184 -2.53 0.99 24.85
CA ASP A 184 -2.55 1.19 26.31
C ASP A 184 -3.43 2.38 26.66
N SER A 185 -4.65 2.10 27.09
CA SER A 185 -5.63 3.11 27.50
C SER A 185 -5.23 3.89 28.78
N LYS A 186 -4.19 3.44 29.49
CA LYS A 186 -3.70 4.04 30.73
C LYS A 186 -2.38 4.78 30.56
N THR A 187 -1.84 4.87 29.34
CA THR A 187 -0.60 5.61 29.10
C THR A 187 -0.70 7.06 29.60
N LYS A 188 0.36 7.54 30.22
CA LYS A 188 0.45 8.95 30.68
C LYS A 188 0.84 9.90 29.56
N SER A 189 1.40 9.36 28.48
CA SER A 189 1.83 10.12 27.31
C SER A 189 1.13 9.58 26.05
N PRO A 190 -0.17 9.86 25.87
CA PRO A 190 -0.94 9.41 24.70
C PRO A 190 -0.55 10.26 23.49
N VAL A 191 0.49 9.84 22.75
CA VAL A 191 0.95 10.51 21.51
C VAL A 191 0.08 10.15 20.30
N ILE A 192 -0.70 9.10 20.41
CA ILE A 192 -1.78 8.72 19.49
C ILE A 192 -3.04 8.50 20.32
N ASN A 193 -4.12 9.20 19.99
CA ASN A 193 -5.36 9.14 20.75
C ASN A 193 -6.56 8.90 19.86
N ILE A 194 -7.68 8.51 20.48
CA ILE A 194 -8.96 8.38 19.77
C ILE A 194 -9.44 9.76 19.32
N MET A 195 -9.90 9.87 18.07
CA MET A 195 -10.45 11.11 17.54
C MET A 195 -11.77 11.47 18.26
N GLU A 196 -12.01 12.76 18.49
CA GLU A 196 -13.19 13.25 19.22
C GLU A 196 -14.52 12.71 18.66
N ASN A 197 -14.64 12.65 17.34
CA ASN A 197 -15.83 12.14 16.65
C ASN A 197 -15.95 10.62 16.66
N GLN A 198 -15.00 9.89 17.27
CA GLN A 198 -14.96 8.44 17.35
C GLN A 198 -15.25 7.89 18.76
N HIS A 199 -15.43 8.76 19.77
CA HIS A 199 -15.60 8.34 21.17
C HIS A 199 -16.90 7.58 21.45
N ASN A 200 -18.03 7.94 20.84
CA ASN A 200 -19.36 7.41 21.19
C ASN A 200 -19.97 6.56 20.07
N ILE A 201 -19.16 5.82 19.37
CA ILE A 201 -19.65 4.99 18.27
C ILE A 201 -20.01 3.59 18.77
N GLU A 202 -21.31 3.32 18.89
CA GLU A 202 -21.86 1.99 19.25
C GLU A 202 -21.65 0.99 18.10
N ASN A 203 -21.91 1.40 16.87
CA ASN A 203 -21.84 0.56 15.68
C ASN A 203 -20.55 0.80 14.91
N LYS A 204 -19.55 -0.11 15.06
CA LYS A 204 -18.22 0.05 14.48
C LYS A 204 -18.15 -0.15 12.97
N GLY A 205 -19.19 -0.68 12.32
CA GLY A 205 -19.21 -0.97 10.89
C GLY A 205 -19.20 0.29 10.01
N GLY A 206 -18.17 0.47 9.20
CA GLY A 206 -18.08 1.57 8.23
C GLY A 206 -17.76 2.96 8.80
N THR A 207 -17.71 3.13 10.11
CA THR A 207 -17.57 4.42 10.79
C THR A 207 -16.15 5.03 10.73
N MET A 208 -15.14 4.25 10.30
CA MET A 208 -13.78 4.74 10.04
C MET A 208 -13.58 5.32 8.63
N ARG A 209 -14.61 5.29 7.77
CA ARG A 209 -14.54 5.86 6.41
C ARG A 209 -14.83 7.35 6.48
N LEU A 210 -13.83 8.13 6.85
CA LEU A 210 -13.97 9.55 7.13
C LEU A 210 -14.04 10.43 5.87
N GLY A 211 -13.80 9.86 4.69
CA GLY A 211 -13.81 10.60 3.44
C GLY A 211 -12.50 11.33 3.14
N SER A 212 -12.59 12.38 2.34
CA SER A 212 -11.45 13.17 1.87
C SER A 212 -11.15 14.32 2.81
N TYR A 213 -9.91 14.38 3.27
CA TYR A 213 -9.40 15.47 4.12
C TYR A 213 -8.40 16.32 3.36
N LYS A 214 -8.50 17.63 3.55
CA LYS A 214 -7.54 18.60 3.00
C LYS A 214 -6.28 18.59 3.84
N CYS A 215 -5.12 18.56 3.17
CA CYS A 215 -3.82 18.65 3.80
C CYS A 215 -2.98 19.72 3.11
N THR A 216 -2.25 20.51 3.89
CA THR A 216 -1.27 21.48 3.38
C THR A 216 0.12 20.96 3.62
N LEU A 217 0.91 20.82 2.56
CA LEU A 217 2.28 20.30 2.60
C LEU A 217 3.30 21.44 2.69
N ASP A 218 4.32 21.25 3.52
CA ASP A 218 5.51 22.10 3.51
C ASP A 218 6.30 21.86 2.22
N LYS A 219 6.70 22.92 1.54
CA LYS A 219 7.46 22.88 0.29
C LYS A 219 8.84 22.20 0.42
N ASN A 220 9.39 22.16 1.62
CA ASN A 220 10.67 21.52 1.91
C ASN A 220 10.53 20.05 2.29
N SER A 221 9.29 19.52 2.33
CA SER A 221 9.05 18.14 2.74
C SER A 221 9.20 17.14 1.58
N ASN A 222 9.53 15.90 1.92
CA ASN A 222 9.51 14.78 0.97
C ASN A 222 8.11 14.54 0.39
N SER A 223 7.07 14.81 1.18
CA SER A 223 5.69 14.72 0.72
C SER A 223 5.40 15.72 -0.39
N TYR A 224 5.85 16.97 -0.25
CA TYR A 224 5.73 17.95 -1.33
C TYR A 224 6.49 17.50 -2.59
N ASN A 225 7.68 16.96 -2.43
CA ASN A 225 8.46 16.44 -3.56
C ASN A 225 7.75 15.29 -4.29
N ALA A 226 6.96 14.49 -3.60
CA ALA A 226 6.17 13.41 -4.19
C ALA A 226 4.91 13.93 -4.89
N TYR A 227 4.17 14.84 -4.27
CA TYR A 227 2.89 15.35 -4.79
C TYR A 227 3.03 16.52 -5.76
N GLN A 228 4.13 17.28 -5.69
CA GLN A 228 4.36 18.52 -6.46
C GLN A 228 3.23 19.56 -6.29
N ASN A 229 2.52 19.51 -5.18
CA ASN A 229 1.43 20.40 -4.84
C ASN A 229 1.41 20.67 -3.34
N THR A 230 1.19 21.92 -2.93
CA THR A 230 1.08 22.31 -1.53
C THR A 230 -0.27 21.99 -0.90
N LYS A 231 -1.32 21.81 -1.71
CA LYS A 231 -2.67 21.51 -1.25
C LYS A 231 -3.12 20.19 -1.86
N ILE A 232 -3.27 19.19 -1.03
CA ILE A 232 -3.72 17.86 -1.44
C ILE A 232 -4.99 17.46 -0.69
N GLN A 233 -5.62 16.41 -1.18
CA GLN A 233 -6.76 15.78 -0.51
C GLN A 233 -6.51 14.29 -0.45
N GLU A 234 -6.56 13.73 0.77
CA GLU A 234 -6.33 12.33 1.01
C GLU A 234 -7.52 11.69 1.71
N ARG A 235 -7.84 10.45 1.34
CA ARG A 235 -8.90 9.68 1.98
C ARG A 235 -8.38 9.06 3.26
N HIS A 236 -9.07 9.39 4.36
CA HIS A 236 -8.73 8.87 5.67
C HIS A 236 -9.65 7.71 6.07
N ARG A 237 -9.03 6.69 6.67
CA ARG A 237 -9.72 5.54 7.24
C ARG A 237 -8.99 5.11 8.50
N HIS A 238 -9.29 5.79 9.61
CA HIS A 238 -8.69 5.52 10.90
C HIS A 238 -9.63 5.96 12.03
N ARG A 239 -9.32 5.61 13.25
CA ARG A 239 -10.05 5.97 14.47
C ARG A 239 -9.16 6.70 15.46
N TYR A 240 -7.86 6.50 15.37
CA TYR A 240 -6.83 7.06 16.23
C TYR A 240 -5.86 7.90 15.41
N GLU A 241 -5.47 9.04 15.94
CA GLU A 241 -4.48 9.92 15.34
C GLU A 241 -3.63 10.67 16.40
#